data_5a0aa583a6067236ddcbe380c5173cbd
#
_entry.id   5a0aa583a6067236ddcbe380c5173cbd
#
_cell.length_a   1.000
_cell.length_b   1.000
_cell.length_c   1.000
_cell.angle_alpha   90.00
_cell.angle_beta   90.00
_cell.angle_gamma   90.00
#
_symmetry.space_group_name_H-M   'P 1'
#
loop_
_entity.id
_entity.type
_entity.pdbx_description
1 polymer ?
#
loop_
_entity_poly.entity_id
_entity_poly.type
_entity_poly.pdbx_seq_one_letter_code
_entity_poly.pdbx_strand_id
1 'polypeptide(L)'
;TALAKARLNGEGTALEQVQVIFRQLPKMAGRHHFGCRIAESRDGSLFMTLGERFSAMQRAQQLDNHLGKIVRVTKEGRAPVDNPFTQTPGALPEIYSYGHRNPQGLVLDAKGQLWAHEHGPQGGDELNLVQAGKNYGWPVITYGENYGGGKIGDGITAKEGLVQPHVYWVPSIAPSGLAQLSSKAYGEAWQGSYFLGSLKFRYLERVQFEDGRAVTQQKLLENTGRLRDVRQGTDGLLYVLTENEPAQLLRLRPSP
;
A
#
# COMPACT_ATOMS: atom_id res chain seq x y z
N THR A 1 13.84 -0.06 -7.64
CA THR A 1 12.89 1.01 -7.36
C THR A 1 13.63 2.30 -7.02
N ALA A 2 13.12 3.45 -7.48
CA ALA A 2 13.63 4.78 -7.16
C ALA A 2 12.46 5.77 -7.07
N LEU A 3 12.64 6.85 -6.32
CA LEU A 3 11.74 7.99 -6.26
C LEU A 3 12.43 9.19 -6.91
N ALA A 4 11.74 9.85 -7.82
CA ALA A 4 12.21 11.07 -8.45
C ALA A 4 11.18 12.18 -8.29
N LYS A 5 11.64 13.43 -8.25
CA LYS A 5 10.83 14.62 -8.38
C LYS A 5 11.16 15.34 -9.69
N ALA A 6 10.18 16.03 -10.25
CA ALA A 6 10.30 16.79 -11.48
C ALA A 6 9.32 17.96 -11.47
N ARG A 7 9.48 18.91 -12.40
CA ARG A 7 8.48 19.92 -12.70
C ARG A 7 7.78 19.56 -14.01
N LEU A 8 6.47 19.74 -14.03
CA LEU A 8 5.73 19.70 -15.29
C LEU A 8 5.98 21.04 -16.03
N ASN A 9 6.31 20.98 -17.32
CA ASN A 9 6.46 22.20 -18.12
C ASN A 9 5.14 22.97 -18.24
N GLY A 10 5.19 24.23 -18.68
CA GLY A 10 4.00 25.08 -18.76
C GLY A 10 2.88 24.56 -19.66
N GLU A 11 3.20 23.69 -20.60
CA GLU A 11 2.22 23.05 -21.51
C GLU A 11 1.66 21.72 -21.01
N GLY A 12 2.20 21.19 -19.91
CA GLY A 12 1.77 19.89 -19.35
C GLY A 12 2.21 18.66 -20.16
N THR A 13 3.18 18.81 -21.06
CA THR A 13 3.59 17.77 -22.02
C THR A 13 4.92 17.10 -21.69
N ALA A 14 5.74 17.67 -20.79
CA ALA A 14 7.06 17.14 -20.45
C ALA A 14 7.43 17.36 -18.98
N LEU A 15 8.23 16.43 -18.44
CA LEU A 15 8.85 16.57 -17.14
C LEU A 15 10.23 17.21 -17.28
N GLU A 16 10.44 18.31 -16.56
CA GLU A 16 11.70 19.06 -16.50
C GLU A 16 12.35 18.92 -15.13
N GLN A 17 13.66 19.19 -15.05
CA GLN A 17 14.44 19.17 -13.82
C GLN A 17 14.28 17.84 -13.04
N VAL A 18 14.26 16.72 -13.74
CA VAL A 18 14.11 15.41 -13.14
C VAL A 18 15.28 15.11 -12.20
N GLN A 19 15.00 14.90 -10.92
CA GLN A 19 15.97 14.58 -9.89
C GLN A 19 15.56 13.31 -9.16
N VAL A 20 16.43 12.28 -9.16
CA VAL A 20 16.23 11.10 -8.32
C VAL A 20 16.61 11.46 -6.89
N ILE A 21 15.62 11.39 -5.98
CA ILE A 21 15.78 11.76 -4.56
C ILE A 21 15.94 10.57 -3.63
N PHE A 22 15.52 9.36 -4.06
CA PHE A 22 15.71 8.14 -3.28
C PHE A 22 15.95 6.94 -4.20
N ARG A 23 16.76 5.99 -3.74
CA ARG A 23 17.03 4.71 -4.41
C ARG A 23 16.92 3.56 -3.42
N GLN A 24 16.14 2.55 -3.73
CA GLN A 24 16.10 1.30 -2.98
C GLN A 24 17.46 0.61 -3.00
N LEU A 25 17.92 0.16 -1.84
CA LEU A 25 19.13 -0.63 -1.65
C LEU A 25 18.80 -1.98 -0.99
N PRO A 26 19.49 -3.06 -1.41
CA PRO A 26 20.33 -3.16 -2.60
C PRO A 26 19.49 -3.13 -3.88
N LYS A 27 20.10 -2.83 -5.01
CA LYS A 27 19.51 -3.09 -6.31
C LYS A 27 19.50 -4.60 -6.56
N MET A 28 18.34 -5.11 -6.95
CA MET A 28 18.18 -6.52 -7.28
C MET A 28 17.53 -6.67 -8.66
N ALA A 29 18.00 -7.64 -9.43
CA ALA A 29 17.33 -8.11 -10.62
C ALA A 29 16.00 -8.80 -10.24
N GLY A 30 15.06 -8.86 -11.16
CA GLY A 30 13.78 -9.53 -10.97
C GLY A 30 12.61 -8.73 -11.55
N ARG A 31 11.44 -9.37 -11.58
CA ARG A 31 10.24 -8.84 -12.24
C ARG A 31 9.04 -8.69 -11.28
N HIS A 32 9.23 -8.96 -9.99
CA HIS A 32 8.14 -9.04 -9.02
C HIS A 32 8.40 -8.16 -7.80
N HIS A 33 7.34 -7.83 -7.07
CA HIS A 33 7.30 -7.17 -5.77
C HIS A 33 8.11 -5.88 -5.72
N PHE A 34 7.68 -4.88 -6.49
CA PHE A 34 8.33 -3.57 -6.52
C PHE A 34 7.76 -2.59 -5.48
N GLY A 35 6.52 -2.79 -5.04
CA GLY A 35 5.79 -1.78 -4.28
C GLY A 35 5.46 -0.56 -5.12
N CYS A 36 6.04 0.59 -4.79
CA CYS A 36 6.02 1.86 -5.52
C CYS A 36 4.77 2.74 -5.33
N ARG A 37 4.01 2.58 -4.27
CA ARG A 37 2.95 3.55 -3.93
C ARG A 37 3.55 4.68 -3.09
N ILE A 38 3.09 5.91 -3.32
CA ILE A 38 3.55 7.13 -2.65
C ILE A 38 2.36 7.79 -1.97
N ALA A 39 2.58 8.28 -0.74
CA ALA A 39 1.66 9.16 -0.03
C ALA A 39 2.45 10.34 0.58
N GLU A 40 1.91 11.56 0.44
CA GLU A 40 2.50 12.76 1.02
C GLU A 40 1.84 13.05 2.37
N SER A 41 2.66 13.25 3.41
CA SER A 41 2.22 13.65 4.73
C SER A 41 1.94 15.15 4.81
N ARG A 42 1.19 15.57 5.84
CA ARG A 42 0.90 17.00 6.08
C ARG A 42 2.14 17.84 6.36
N ASP A 43 3.21 17.23 6.87
CA ASP A 43 4.52 17.88 7.08
C ASP A 43 5.37 17.96 5.80
N GLY A 44 4.84 17.47 4.67
CA GLY A 44 5.51 17.42 3.37
C GLY A 44 6.49 16.27 3.20
N SER A 45 6.66 15.39 4.18
CA SER A 45 7.42 14.15 3.99
C SER A 45 6.67 13.16 3.10
N LEU A 46 7.41 12.28 2.44
CA LEU A 46 6.88 11.31 1.49
C LEU A 46 7.06 9.90 2.05
N PHE A 47 5.97 9.16 2.14
CA PHE A 47 5.99 7.72 2.36
C PHE A 47 6.04 6.98 1.02
N MET A 48 6.84 5.92 0.93
CA MET A 48 6.88 5.06 -0.25
C MET A 48 6.95 3.59 0.14
N THR A 49 6.14 2.77 -0.52
CA THR A 49 6.14 1.32 -0.33
C THR A 49 7.18 0.63 -1.20
N LEU A 50 7.84 -0.37 -0.65
CA LEU A 50 8.89 -1.16 -1.29
C LEU A 50 8.64 -2.65 -1.05
N GLY A 51 8.54 -3.41 -2.13
CA GLY A 51 8.41 -4.86 -2.06
C GLY A 51 9.74 -5.57 -1.84
N GLU A 52 9.67 -6.84 -1.44
CA GLU A 52 10.85 -7.65 -1.11
C GLU A 52 11.45 -8.40 -2.31
N ARG A 53 10.95 -8.13 -3.53
CA ARG A 53 11.46 -8.65 -4.80
C ARG A 53 11.25 -10.16 -5.01
N PHE A 54 10.29 -10.76 -4.31
CA PHE A 54 9.91 -12.18 -4.35
C PHE A 54 10.99 -13.15 -3.85
N SER A 55 12.19 -13.06 -4.37
CA SER A 55 13.30 -13.96 -4.03
C SER A 55 14.05 -13.59 -2.74
N ALA A 56 13.74 -12.45 -2.12
CA ALA A 56 14.47 -11.94 -0.95
C ALA A 56 13.56 -11.78 0.28
N MET A 57 12.57 -12.66 0.45
CA MET A 57 11.54 -12.56 1.50
C MET A 57 12.14 -12.39 2.90
N GLN A 58 13.24 -13.07 3.23
CA GLN A 58 13.88 -12.98 4.55
C GLN A 58 14.46 -11.58 4.84
N ARG A 59 14.79 -10.81 3.80
CA ARG A 59 15.29 -9.44 3.97
C ARG A 59 14.21 -8.46 4.44
N ALA A 60 12.94 -8.82 4.34
CA ALA A 60 11.86 -8.01 4.88
C ALA A 60 12.01 -7.80 6.40
N GLN A 61 12.63 -8.75 7.12
CA GLN A 61 12.86 -8.69 8.56
C GLN A 61 14.15 -7.94 8.97
N GLN A 62 15.04 -7.63 8.02
CA GLN A 62 16.31 -6.97 8.30
C GLN A 62 16.19 -5.46 8.11
N LEU A 63 16.93 -4.66 8.87
CA LEU A 63 16.88 -3.19 8.81
C LEU A 63 18.02 -2.55 8.01
N ASP A 64 18.98 -3.36 7.52
CA ASP A 64 20.14 -2.93 6.73
C ASP A 64 19.85 -2.78 5.22
N ASN A 65 18.58 -2.90 4.82
CA ASN A 65 18.13 -2.86 3.44
C ASN A 65 16.71 -2.32 3.32
N HIS A 66 16.31 -1.91 2.09
CA HIS A 66 14.97 -1.36 1.81
C HIS A 66 13.96 -2.40 1.27
N LEU A 67 14.27 -3.70 1.30
CA LEU A 67 13.39 -4.74 0.76
C LEU A 67 12.25 -5.06 1.75
N GLY A 68 11.01 -5.00 1.28
CA GLY A 68 9.84 -5.23 2.13
C GLY A 68 9.67 -4.18 3.23
N LYS A 69 9.74 -2.91 2.85
CA LYS A 69 9.68 -1.76 3.76
C LYS A 69 8.65 -0.73 3.29
N ILE A 70 8.19 0.07 4.23
CA ILE A 70 7.69 1.40 3.95
C ILE A 70 8.74 2.37 4.45
N VAL A 71 9.19 3.28 3.56
CA VAL A 71 10.17 4.31 3.89
C VAL A 71 9.50 5.68 3.99
N ARG A 72 10.07 6.57 4.81
CA ARG A 72 9.69 7.98 4.90
C ARG A 72 10.90 8.85 4.62
N VAL A 73 10.76 9.74 3.64
CA VAL A 73 11.82 10.65 3.21
C VAL A 73 11.28 12.07 3.03
N THR A 74 12.14 13.06 3.13
CA THR A 74 11.82 14.45 2.75
C THR A 74 11.73 14.60 1.22
N LYS A 75 11.24 15.72 0.73
CA LYS A 75 11.25 16.05 -0.72
C LYS A 75 12.66 16.18 -1.31
N GLU A 76 13.70 16.22 -0.49
CA GLU A 76 15.11 16.18 -0.87
C GLU A 76 15.73 14.79 -0.76
N GLY A 77 14.93 13.78 -0.33
CA GLY A 77 15.35 12.39 -0.23
C GLY A 77 16.13 12.03 1.05
N ARG A 78 16.12 12.91 2.05
CA ARG A 78 16.76 12.65 3.35
C ARG A 78 15.77 11.98 4.31
N ALA A 79 16.27 11.14 5.19
CA ALA A 79 15.46 10.61 6.30
C ALA A 79 15.10 11.75 7.25
N PRO A 80 13.81 11.96 7.61
CA PRO A 80 13.41 12.81 8.72
C PRO A 80 14.08 12.40 10.03
N VAL A 81 14.44 13.36 10.87
CA VAL A 81 15.16 13.10 12.13
C VAL A 81 14.35 12.29 13.14
N ASP A 82 13.03 12.33 13.02
CA ASP A 82 12.06 11.62 13.86
C ASP A 82 11.67 10.24 13.29
N ASN A 83 12.34 9.76 12.24
CA ASN A 83 12.17 8.39 11.78
C ASN A 83 12.62 7.38 12.85
N PRO A 84 11.94 6.22 12.95
CA PRO A 84 12.09 5.32 14.10
C PRO A 84 13.48 4.68 14.22
N PHE A 85 14.25 4.59 13.14
CA PHE A 85 15.53 3.86 13.13
C PHE A 85 16.75 4.75 12.92
N THR A 86 16.61 6.07 12.99
CA THR A 86 17.72 7.03 12.80
C THR A 86 18.87 6.85 13.79
N GLN A 87 18.60 6.30 14.99
CA GLN A 87 19.60 6.04 16.03
C GLN A 87 19.92 4.54 16.20
N THR A 88 19.41 3.68 15.31
CA THR A 88 19.63 2.23 15.40
C THR A 88 20.89 1.84 14.59
N PRO A 89 21.96 1.34 15.24
CA PRO A 89 23.18 0.95 14.54
C PRO A 89 22.90 -0.11 13.46
N GLY A 90 23.41 0.13 12.25
CA GLY A 90 23.25 -0.76 11.10
C GLY A 90 21.91 -0.70 10.39
N ALA A 91 20.93 0.05 10.90
CA ALA A 91 19.65 0.25 10.22
C ALA A 91 19.73 1.41 9.21
N LEU A 92 18.97 1.30 8.10
CA LEU A 92 18.79 2.41 7.17
C LEU A 92 17.78 3.41 7.74
N PRO A 93 18.15 4.71 7.88
CA PRO A 93 17.35 5.69 8.59
C PRO A 93 16.05 6.08 7.89
N GLU A 94 15.90 5.78 6.61
CA GLU A 94 14.68 6.03 5.84
C GLU A 94 13.54 5.06 6.17
N ILE A 95 13.83 3.93 6.83
CA ILE A 95 12.83 2.91 7.16
C ILE A 95 11.83 3.48 8.16
N TYR A 96 10.53 3.38 7.82
CA TYR A 96 9.42 3.75 8.69
C TYR A 96 8.76 2.51 9.32
N SER A 97 8.53 1.46 8.52
CA SER A 97 8.05 0.14 8.96
C SER A 97 8.67 -0.97 8.12
N TYR A 98 8.60 -2.21 8.62
CA TYR A 98 9.26 -3.36 7.98
C TYR A 98 8.43 -4.64 8.10
N GLY A 99 8.92 -5.74 7.50
CA GLY A 99 8.19 -7.00 7.50
C GLY A 99 7.01 -7.00 6.52
N HIS A 100 7.14 -6.28 5.39
CA HIS A 100 6.16 -6.25 4.30
C HIS A 100 6.57 -7.17 3.16
N ARG A 101 5.57 -7.72 2.46
CA ARG A 101 5.79 -8.52 1.26
C ARG A 101 5.80 -7.66 -0.01
N ASN A 102 4.65 -7.12 -0.38
CA ASN A 102 4.48 -6.33 -1.60
C ASN A 102 3.33 -5.32 -1.47
N PRO A 103 3.52 -4.23 -0.73
CA PRO A 103 2.47 -3.24 -0.54
C PRO A 103 2.15 -2.51 -1.85
N GLN A 104 0.86 -2.53 -2.25
CA GLN A 104 0.36 -1.97 -3.51
C GLN A 104 -0.54 -0.75 -3.30
N GLY A 105 -1.14 -0.59 -2.13
CA GLY A 105 -1.92 0.58 -1.73
C GLY A 105 -1.27 1.32 -0.59
N LEU A 106 -1.37 2.65 -0.59
CA LEU A 106 -0.91 3.51 0.49
C LEU A 106 -1.73 4.79 0.49
N VAL A 107 -2.29 5.16 1.63
CA VAL A 107 -3.07 6.37 1.79
C VAL A 107 -2.92 6.93 3.20
N LEU A 108 -2.89 8.26 3.32
CA LEU A 108 -3.13 8.95 4.57
C LEU A 108 -4.62 9.25 4.68
N ASP A 109 -5.23 8.81 5.75
CA ASP A 109 -6.64 9.08 6.01
C ASP A 109 -6.87 10.53 6.50
N ALA A 110 -8.13 10.90 6.67
CA ALA A 110 -8.52 12.22 7.15
C ALA A 110 -7.98 12.55 8.55
N LYS A 111 -7.66 11.52 9.35
CA LYS A 111 -7.05 11.65 10.68
C LYS A 111 -5.52 11.74 10.63
N GLY A 112 -4.91 11.58 9.42
CA GLY A 112 -3.46 11.54 9.22
C GLY A 112 -2.84 10.17 9.55
N GLN A 113 -3.64 9.12 9.66
CA GLN A 113 -3.18 7.76 9.86
C GLN A 113 -2.77 7.14 8.52
N LEU A 114 -1.64 6.46 8.49
CA LEU A 114 -1.13 5.83 7.29
C LEU A 114 -1.70 4.40 7.16
N TRP A 115 -2.37 4.12 6.07
CA TRP A 115 -2.91 2.81 5.74
C TRP A 115 -2.26 2.25 4.50
N ALA A 116 -1.97 0.97 4.53
CA ALA A 116 -1.42 0.24 3.39
C ALA A 116 -2.13 -1.10 3.24
N HIS A 117 -2.32 -1.54 1.99
CA HIS A 117 -2.63 -2.94 1.71
C HIS A 117 -1.51 -3.59 0.93
N GLU A 118 -1.37 -4.89 1.09
CA GLU A 118 -0.35 -5.66 0.41
C GLU A 118 -0.84 -7.02 -0.08
N HIS A 119 -0.16 -7.53 -1.10
CA HIS A 119 -0.39 -8.87 -1.60
C HIS A 119 0.25 -9.90 -0.69
N GLY A 120 -0.53 -10.83 -0.20
CA GLY A 120 -0.06 -12.11 0.31
C GLY A 120 0.45 -13.03 -0.80
N PRO A 121 0.90 -14.24 -0.44
CA PRO A 121 1.23 -15.28 -1.44
C PRO A 121 -0.05 -15.89 -2.02
N GLN A 122 -0.28 -17.19 -1.86
CA GLN A 122 -1.58 -17.78 -2.20
C GLN A 122 -2.55 -17.58 -1.02
N GLY A 123 -3.34 -16.48 -1.04
CA GLY A 123 -4.12 -15.99 0.10
C GLY A 123 -3.30 -15.03 0.98
N GLY A 124 -3.95 -14.48 2.02
CA GLY A 124 -3.30 -13.62 3.01
C GLY A 124 -2.93 -12.23 2.50
N ASP A 125 -3.68 -11.65 1.55
CA ASP A 125 -3.63 -10.21 1.30
C ASP A 125 -4.10 -9.47 2.55
N GLU A 126 -3.55 -8.30 2.81
CA GLU A 126 -3.75 -7.59 4.09
C GLU A 126 -4.09 -6.12 3.90
N LEU A 127 -4.87 -5.56 4.83
CA LEU A 127 -5.01 -4.11 5.03
C LEU A 127 -4.53 -3.76 6.43
N ASN A 128 -3.53 -2.91 6.49
CA ASN A 128 -2.76 -2.57 7.67
C ASN A 128 -2.83 -1.08 8.01
N LEU A 129 -3.04 -0.74 9.28
CA LEU A 129 -2.71 0.57 9.84
C LEU A 129 -1.19 0.61 10.10
N VAL A 130 -0.49 1.45 9.35
CA VAL A 130 0.98 1.51 9.37
C VAL A 130 1.48 2.45 10.47
N GLN A 131 2.30 1.94 11.37
CA GLN A 131 2.86 2.66 12.50
C GLN A 131 4.40 2.67 12.43
N ALA A 132 5.00 3.75 12.91
CA ALA A 132 6.45 3.92 12.97
C ALA A 132 7.12 2.79 13.77
N GLY A 133 8.20 2.23 13.22
CA GLY A 133 9.04 1.22 13.88
C GLY A 133 8.43 -0.17 13.99
N LYS A 134 7.21 -0.39 13.48
CA LYS A 134 6.51 -1.68 13.64
C LYS A 134 6.90 -2.69 12.55
N ASN A 135 6.86 -3.98 12.96
CA ASN A 135 7.11 -5.14 12.13
C ASN A 135 5.78 -5.82 11.75
N TYR A 136 5.49 -5.89 10.44
CA TYR A 136 4.27 -6.47 9.88
C TYR A 136 4.38 -7.97 9.57
N GLY A 137 5.48 -8.58 9.94
CA GLY A 137 5.63 -10.01 10.15
C GLY A 137 6.04 -10.83 8.95
N TRP A 138 5.91 -10.37 7.70
CA TRP A 138 6.34 -11.15 6.54
C TRP A 138 7.86 -11.43 6.56
N PRO A 139 8.32 -12.67 6.30
CA PRO A 139 7.58 -13.92 6.05
C PRO A 139 7.44 -14.81 7.29
N VAL A 140 7.60 -14.28 8.50
CA VAL A 140 7.51 -15.03 9.76
C VAL A 140 6.07 -15.43 10.06
N ILE A 141 5.12 -14.51 9.84
CA ILE A 141 3.68 -14.76 9.92
C ILE A 141 3.01 -14.44 8.59
N THR A 142 1.97 -15.19 8.24
CA THR A 142 1.11 -14.93 7.08
C THR A 142 -0.16 -15.78 7.16
N TYR A 143 -1.25 -15.29 6.58
CA TYR A 143 -2.50 -16.05 6.38
C TYR A 143 -2.52 -16.80 5.04
N GLY A 144 -1.44 -16.71 4.25
CA GLY A 144 -1.33 -17.36 2.94
C GLY A 144 -0.36 -18.55 2.93
N GLU A 145 -0.32 -19.24 1.80
CA GLU A 145 0.50 -20.42 1.54
C GLU A 145 1.45 -20.18 0.36
N ASN A 146 2.43 -21.02 0.17
CA ASN A 146 3.26 -21.03 -1.02
C ASN A 146 2.41 -21.26 -2.28
N TYR A 147 2.83 -20.68 -3.40
CA TYR A 147 2.24 -21.03 -4.70
C TYR A 147 2.48 -22.51 -4.98
N GLY A 148 1.38 -23.24 -5.22
CA GLY A 148 1.41 -24.71 -5.34
C GLY A 148 1.21 -25.46 -4.02
N GLY A 149 0.94 -24.74 -2.93
CA GLY A 149 0.63 -25.29 -1.61
C GLY A 149 1.85 -25.36 -0.67
N GLY A 150 1.57 -25.60 0.60
CA GLY A 150 2.55 -25.72 1.66
C GLY A 150 2.79 -24.44 2.44
N LYS A 151 3.25 -24.61 3.68
CA LYS A 151 3.45 -23.53 4.65
C LYS A 151 4.60 -22.60 4.24
N ILE A 152 4.48 -21.34 4.58
CA ILE A 152 5.58 -20.37 4.58
C ILE A 152 6.16 -20.31 5.99
N GLY A 153 7.48 -20.43 6.10
CA GLY A 153 8.14 -20.54 7.41
C GLY A 153 7.52 -21.64 8.27
N ASP A 154 7.19 -21.32 9.50
CA ASP A 154 6.55 -22.25 10.45
C ASP A 154 5.04 -22.39 10.22
N GLY A 155 4.45 -21.64 9.27
CA GLY A 155 3.01 -21.65 8.96
C GLY A 155 2.16 -21.06 10.07
N ILE A 156 2.69 -20.09 10.80
CA ILE A 156 1.97 -19.35 11.85
C ILE A 156 1.37 -18.06 11.33
N THR A 157 0.24 -17.67 11.90
CA THR A 157 -0.49 -16.47 11.51
C THR A 157 -0.28 -15.31 12.48
N ALA A 158 0.21 -15.59 13.68
CA ALA A 158 0.45 -14.59 14.72
C ALA A 158 1.70 -14.92 15.53
N LYS A 159 2.41 -13.88 15.98
CA LYS A 159 3.54 -13.98 16.89
C LYS A 159 3.67 -12.68 17.69
N GLU A 160 4.06 -12.79 18.96
CA GLU A 160 4.29 -11.63 19.82
C GLU A 160 5.33 -10.67 19.20
N GLY A 161 5.06 -9.38 19.28
CA GLY A 161 5.90 -8.31 18.69
C GLY A 161 5.66 -8.05 17.20
N LEU A 162 4.85 -8.85 16.53
CA LEU A 162 4.45 -8.65 15.12
C LEU A 162 3.02 -8.10 15.02
N VAL A 163 2.83 -7.12 14.15
CA VAL A 163 1.53 -6.47 13.96
C VAL A 163 0.60 -7.39 13.17
N GLN A 164 -0.64 -7.49 13.63
CA GLN A 164 -1.70 -8.20 12.92
C GLN A 164 -2.43 -7.26 11.97
N PRO A 165 -2.84 -7.74 10.77
CA PRO A 165 -3.64 -6.94 9.86
C PRO A 165 -5.02 -6.62 10.45
N HIS A 166 -5.57 -5.47 10.07
CA HIS A 166 -6.94 -5.09 10.42
C HIS A 166 -7.97 -5.86 9.58
N VAL A 167 -7.61 -6.21 8.35
CA VAL A 167 -8.36 -7.10 7.45
C VAL A 167 -7.37 -7.96 6.70
N TYR A 168 -7.72 -9.22 6.47
CA TYR A 168 -7.01 -10.10 5.57
C TYR A 168 -7.99 -10.87 4.67
N TRP A 169 -7.52 -11.30 3.50
CA TRP A 169 -8.34 -12.03 2.53
C TRP A 169 -7.73 -13.39 2.19
N VAL A 170 -8.54 -14.43 2.40
CA VAL A 170 -8.27 -15.79 1.94
C VAL A 170 -9.55 -16.30 1.28
N PRO A 171 -9.52 -16.56 -0.03
CA PRO A 171 -8.40 -16.47 -0.96
C PRO A 171 -7.95 -15.03 -1.25
N SER A 172 -6.72 -14.85 -1.77
CA SER A 172 -6.20 -13.57 -2.22
C SER A 172 -7.14 -12.90 -3.22
N ILE A 173 -7.43 -11.62 -3.01
CA ILE A 173 -8.20 -10.77 -3.92
C ILE A 173 -7.32 -10.00 -4.90
N ALA A 174 -6.00 -10.02 -4.67
CA ALA A 174 -5.00 -9.20 -5.36
C ALA A 174 -5.38 -7.70 -5.31
N PRO A 175 -5.30 -7.04 -4.12
CA PRO A 175 -5.74 -5.68 -3.94
C PRO A 175 -4.89 -4.69 -4.74
N SER A 176 -5.55 -3.66 -5.28
CA SER A 176 -4.91 -2.61 -6.08
C SER A 176 -5.55 -1.26 -5.79
N GLY A 177 -4.77 -0.20 -5.88
CA GLY A 177 -5.20 1.13 -5.46
C GLY A 177 -5.73 1.14 -4.02
N LEU A 178 -5.73 2.27 -3.37
CA LEU A 178 -6.32 2.46 -2.06
C LEU A 178 -6.75 3.92 -1.92
N ALA A 179 -8.00 4.14 -1.55
CA ALA A 179 -8.52 5.47 -1.23
C ALA A 179 -9.37 5.43 0.03
N GLN A 180 -9.31 6.46 0.86
CA GLN A 180 -10.32 6.72 1.86
C GLN A 180 -11.28 7.78 1.33
N LEU A 181 -12.58 7.55 1.50
CA LEU A 181 -13.61 8.52 1.16
C LEU A 181 -13.72 9.56 2.30
N SER A 182 -13.26 10.76 2.05
CA SER A 182 -13.37 11.88 3.02
C SER A 182 -14.65 12.70 2.82
N SER A 183 -15.25 12.65 1.63
CA SER A 183 -16.46 13.40 1.29
C SER A 183 -17.74 12.71 1.77
N LYS A 184 -18.84 13.48 1.82
CA LYS A 184 -20.20 12.99 2.08
C LYS A 184 -20.99 12.74 0.79
N ALA A 185 -20.34 12.71 -0.38
CA ALA A 185 -21.01 12.60 -1.68
C ALA A 185 -21.89 11.34 -1.83
N TYR A 186 -21.60 10.29 -1.07
CA TYR A 186 -22.38 9.03 -1.06
C TYR A 186 -23.17 8.82 0.24
N GLY A 187 -23.41 9.90 1.00
CA GLY A 187 -24.04 9.86 2.32
C GLY A 187 -23.05 9.67 3.47
N GLU A 188 -23.48 10.04 4.68
CA GLU A 188 -22.63 10.03 5.88
C GLU A 188 -22.16 8.62 6.26
N ALA A 189 -22.98 7.60 6.03
CA ALA A 189 -22.63 6.20 6.31
C ALA A 189 -21.47 5.66 5.48
N TRP A 190 -21.07 6.33 4.40
CA TRP A 190 -19.96 5.95 3.56
C TRP A 190 -18.68 6.75 3.86
N GLN A 191 -18.83 7.92 4.48
CA GLN A 191 -17.69 8.75 4.84
C GLN A 191 -16.74 8.00 5.78
N GLY A 192 -15.44 8.09 5.52
CA GLY A 192 -14.42 7.36 6.28
C GLY A 192 -14.15 5.94 5.80
N SER A 193 -14.98 5.37 4.91
CA SER A 193 -14.74 4.03 4.35
C SER A 193 -13.50 4.02 3.45
N TYR A 194 -12.82 2.87 3.42
CA TYR A 194 -11.70 2.60 2.51
C TYR A 194 -12.19 1.82 1.30
N PHE A 195 -11.61 2.14 0.14
CA PHE A 195 -11.94 1.50 -1.12
C PHE A 195 -10.66 0.97 -1.75
N LEU A 196 -10.71 -0.28 -2.21
CA LEU A 196 -9.61 -0.93 -2.90
C LEU A 196 -10.12 -1.81 -4.04
N GLY A 197 -9.40 -1.85 -5.14
CA GLY A 197 -9.76 -2.68 -6.29
C GLY A 197 -9.33 -4.13 -6.10
N SER A 198 -10.13 -5.08 -6.60
CA SER A 198 -9.73 -6.48 -6.74
C SER A 198 -9.34 -6.78 -8.19
N LEU A 199 -8.08 -7.15 -8.41
CA LEU A 199 -7.62 -7.60 -9.72
C LEU A 199 -8.07 -9.02 -10.03
N LYS A 200 -8.16 -9.89 -9.02
CA LYS A 200 -8.50 -11.30 -9.20
C LYS A 200 -9.99 -11.50 -9.42
N PHE A 201 -10.83 -10.89 -8.58
CA PHE A 201 -12.28 -11.11 -8.61
C PHE A 201 -13.06 -9.95 -9.24
N ARG A 202 -12.39 -8.89 -9.72
CA ARG A 202 -12.95 -7.84 -10.57
C ARG A 202 -14.10 -7.06 -9.93
N TYR A 203 -13.88 -6.60 -8.69
CA TYR A 203 -14.81 -5.76 -7.94
C TYR A 203 -14.07 -4.65 -7.19
N LEU A 204 -14.82 -3.65 -6.73
CA LEU A 204 -14.34 -2.66 -5.78
C LEU A 204 -14.76 -3.09 -4.38
N GLU A 205 -13.78 -3.30 -3.48
CA GLU A 205 -14.03 -3.59 -2.08
C GLU A 205 -14.21 -2.29 -1.32
N ARG A 206 -15.31 -2.18 -0.53
CA ARG A 206 -15.51 -1.16 0.48
C ARG A 206 -15.30 -1.76 1.86
N VAL A 207 -14.41 -1.17 2.64
CA VAL A 207 -14.16 -1.56 4.04
C VAL A 207 -14.47 -0.37 4.95
N GLN A 208 -15.27 -0.60 5.99
CA GLN A 208 -15.58 0.40 7.00
C GLN A 208 -15.12 -0.09 8.36
N PHE A 209 -14.53 0.83 9.14
CA PHE A 209 -14.06 0.55 10.49
C PHE A 209 -14.86 1.34 11.52
N GLU A 210 -15.18 0.68 12.65
CA GLU A 210 -15.66 1.28 13.89
C GLU A 210 -14.76 0.78 15.01
N ASP A 211 -14.25 1.69 15.83
CA ASP A 211 -13.33 1.39 16.94
C ASP A 211 -12.16 0.46 16.55
N GLY A 212 -11.62 0.68 15.36
CA GLY A 212 -10.48 -0.10 14.83
C GLY A 212 -10.83 -1.49 14.31
N ARG A 213 -12.11 -1.88 14.31
CA ARG A 213 -12.59 -3.17 13.78
C ARG A 213 -13.32 -2.97 12.47
N ALA A 214 -13.06 -3.83 11.49
CA ALA A 214 -13.83 -3.84 10.26
C ALA A 214 -15.26 -4.31 10.54
N VAL A 215 -16.23 -3.40 10.34
CA VAL A 215 -17.67 -3.69 10.55
C VAL A 215 -18.41 -3.95 9.24
N THR A 216 -17.86 -3.49 8.12
CA THR A 216 -18.43 -3.71 6.79
C THR A 216 -17.32 -4.10 5.83
N GLN A 217 -17.56 -5.14 5.06
CA GLN A 217 -16.85 -5.49 3.85
C GLN A 217 -17.90 -5.71 2.75
N GLN A 218 -17.88 -4.85 1.73
CA GLN A 218 -18.91 -4.82 0.69
C GLN A 218 -18.27 -4.80 -0.70
N LYS A 219 -18.73 -5.71 -1.55
CA LYS A 219 -18.33 -5.74 -2.97
C LYS A 219 -19.23 -4.82 -3.78
N LEU A 220 -18.60 -3.99 -4.57
CA LEU A 220 -19.23 -3.02 -5.47
C LEU A 220 -18.66 -3.22 -6.89
N LEU A 221 -19.36 -2.78 -7.92
CA LEU A 221 -18.91 -2.84 -9.31
C LEU A 221 -18.45 -4.25 -9.72
N GLU A 222 -19.16 -5.28 -9.27
CA GLU A 222 -18.84 -6.65 -9.64
C GLU A 222 -18.88 -6.83 -11.16
N ASN A 223 -17.93 -7.61 -11.70
CA ASN A 223 -17.78 -7.91 -13.12
C ASN A 223 -17.48 -6.70 -14.03
N THR A 224 -17.14 -5.53 -13.49
CA THR A 224 -16.76 -4.35 -14.30
C THR A 224 -15.38 -4.51 -14.95
N GLY A 225 -14.57 -5.47 -14.51
CA GLY A 225 -13.22 -5.75 -14.97
C GLY A 225 -12.18 -5.70 -13.86
N ARG A 226 -10.92 -5.91 -14.22
CA ARG A 226 -9.81 -5.81 -13.26
C ARG A 226 -9.65 -4.34 -12.86
N LEU A 227 -9.95 -4.02 -11.60
CA LEU A 227 -9.84 -2.66 -11.11
C LEU A 227 -8.41 -2.38 -10.67
N ARG A 228 -7.72 -1.46 -11.34
CA ARG A 228 -6.29 -1.18 -11.16
C ARG A 228 -6.00 -0.10 -10.14
N ASP A 229 -6.80 0.95 -10.09
CA ASP A 229 -6.63 2.03 -9.10
C ASP A 229 -8.00 2.61 -8.71
N VAL A 230 -8.06 3.20 -7.53
CA VAL A 230 -9.20 3.96 -7.04
C VAL A 230 -8.70 5.23 -6.37
N ARG A 231 -9.37 6.37 -6.65
CA ARG A 231 -9.04 7.67 -6.09
C ARG A 231 -10.31 8.47 -5.81
N GLN A 232 -10.29 9.28 -4.78
CA GLN A 232 -11.27 10.35 -4.62
C GLN A 232 -10.80 11.58 -5.40
N GLY A 233 -11.66 12.09 -6.27
CA GLY A 233 -11.44 13.34 -7.00
C GLY A 233 -11.69 14.58 -6.15
N THR A 234 -11.33 15.74 -6.66
CA THR A 234 -11.55 17.04 -6.02
C THR A 234 -13.04 17.41 -5.90
N ASP A 235 -13.89 16.77 -6.70
CA ASP A 235 -15.35 16.84 -6.63
C ASP A 235 -15.97 15.94 -5.54
N GLY A 236 -15.13 15.22 -4.78
CA GLY A 236 -15.53 14.33 -3.71
C GLY A 236 -16.01 12.95 -4.17
N LEU A 237 -16.06 12.69 -5.48
CA LEU A 237 -16.48 11.40 -6.05
C LEU A 237 -15.32 10.45 -6.21
N LEU A 238 -15.62 9.14 -6.24
CA LEU A 238 -14.64 8.10 -6.51
C LEU A 238 -14.44 7.92 -8.02
N TYR A 239 -13.18 7.78 -8.39
CA TYR A 239 -12.74 7.43 -9.73
C TYR A 239 -12.03 6.10 -9.68
N VAL A 240 -12.36 5.22 -10.62
CA VAL A 240 -11.81 3.86 -10.70
C VAL A 240 -11.21 3.66 -12.09
N LEU A 241 -9.99 3.17 -12.12
CA LEU A 241 -9.31 2.79 -13.36
C LEU A 241 -9.39 1.29 -13.55
N THR A 242 -9.89 0.85 -14.72
CA THR A 242 -9.90 -0.57 -15.09
C THR A 242 -8.65 -0.94 -15.90
N GLU A 243 -8.32 -2.24 -15.91
CA GLU A 243 -7.24 -2.82 -16.74
C GLU A 243 -7.83 -3.64 -17.89
N ASN A 244 -8.98 -3.24 -18.41
CA ASN A 244 -9.62 -3.88 -19.55
C ASN A 244 -9.01 -3.37 -20.86
N GLU A 245 -9.34 -3.99 -21.97
CA GLU A 245 -9.07 -3.47 -23.32
C GLU A 245 -10.40 -3.16 -24.02
N PRO A 246 -10.71 -1.86 -24.25
CA PRO A 246 -9.95 -0.68 -23.82
C PRO A 246 -10.04 -0.43 -22.30
N ALA A 247 -8.99 0.15 -21.72
CA ALA A 247 -9.01 0.61 -20.34
C ALA A 247 -10.01 1.76 -20.16
N GLN A 248 -10.65 1.83 -18.98
CA GLN A 248 -11.68 2.83 -18.70
C GLN A 248 -11.35 3.56 -17.41
N LEU A 249 -11.61 4.87 -17.39
CA LEU A 249 -11.68 5.68 -16.20
C LEU A 249 -13.16 5.92 -15.86
N LEU A 250 -13.63 5.29 -14.80
CA LEU A 250 -15.00 5.36 -14.33
C LEU A 250 -15.12 6.40 -13.23
N ARG A 251 -16.07 7.33 -13.36
CA ARG A 251 -16.48 8.25 -12.29
C ARG A 251 -17.77 7.72 -11.67
N LEU A 252 -17.71 7.37 -10.40
CA LEU A 252 -18.87 6.82 -9.69
C LEU A 252 -19.79 7.95 -9.23
N ARG A 253 -21.08 7.79 -9.46
CA ARG A 253 -22.09 8.72 -8.97
C ARG A 253 -23.02 7.98 -8.00
N PRO A 254 -23.48 8.63 -6.92
CA PRO A 254 -24.53 8.05 -6.11
C PRO A 254 -25.77 7.83 -6.98
N SER A 255 -26.49 6.74 -6.71
CA SER A 255 -27.82 6.56 -7.30
C SER A 255 -28.79 7.61 -6.74
N PRO A 256 -29.73 8.10 -7.54
CA PRO A 256 -30.81 8.96 -7.08
C PRO A 256 -31.60 8.35 -5.93
#